data_3f3819eed87773a1d3ba7d8a4fc426da
#
_entry.id   3f3819eed87773a1d3ba7d8a4fc426da
#
_cell.length_a   1.000
_cell.length_b   1.000
_cell.length_c   1.000
_cell.angle_alpha   90.00
_cell.angle_beta   90.00
_cell.angle_gamma   90.00
#
_symmetry.space_group_name_H-M   'P 1'
#
loop_
_entity.id
_entity.type
_entity.pdbx_description
1 polymer ?
#
loop_
_entity_poly.entity_id
_entity_poly.type
_entity_poly.pdbx_seq_one_letter_code
_entity_poly.pdbx_strand_id
1 'polypeptide(L)'
;MLLKPEEDPGLPSAYRPISLTNTISKLMEKLVVKMYNQHIQKTLPNSQAGFRPGSEINDQLLKVINPIETAFRKRFITTIAALDVQKAFDTMWHDGLRFKLATNNMPPHFTRWVSHFLTNRSAKVAVHGELSQSFPMKAGAPQGSAISPTLYNLFVADIPQPFHPRVGLAQFADDTCYWATGNHTPNAYRLLNDQLVRYTNWTNKWRITINPDKTQAMLIRPTGRTIDPQKYRVQLHNQPIQYQPTMKYLGLTISNKLSLLPHLRATLKKTKLPLQTIRFLSQKNTKCPAKVRIHLYKCLIRPLFTYATPLLINYNQSQLEKLCLEERRILKICLKLPKTTPNILVYALAGLKPLPEYLNLTNKIYITRALNKPALPDMLHNPHPDTILHKLSLL
;
A
#
# COMPACT_ATOMS: atom_id res chain seq x y z
N MET A 1 -14.21 -15.14 -10.35
CA MET A 1 -14.05 -15.03 -8.88
C MET A 1 -12.64 -15.45 -8.50
N LEU A 2 -11.94 -14.68 -7.63
CA LEU A 2 -10.62 -15.06 -7.09
C LEU A 2 -10.71 -15.23 -5.58
N LEU A 3 -10.25 -16.37 -5.07
CA LEU A 3 -10.17 -16.62 -3.62
C LEU A 3 -9.15 -15.67 -2.98
N LYS A 4 -9.52 -15.06 -1.87
CA LYS A 4 -8.61 -14.27 -1.04
C LYS A 4 -7.69 -15.21 -0.26
N PRO A 5 -6.40 -14.85 -0.11
CA PRO A 5 -5.48 -15.66 0.70
C PRO A 5 -5.99 -15.80 2.14
N GLU A 6 -5.85 -17.00 2.70
CA GLU A 6 -6.15 -17.32 4.11
C GLU A 6 -7.65 -17.21 4.51
N GLU A 7 -8.59 -17.07 3.55
CA GLU A 7 -10.03 -17.09 3.82
C GLU A 7 -10.65 -18.46 3.48
N ASP A 8 -11.77 -18.79 4.14
CA ASP A 8 -12.48 -20.07 3.94
C ASP A 8 -13.14 -20.11 2.55
N PRO A 9 -12.75 -21.06 1.67
CA PRO A 9 -13.34 -21.21 0.33
C PRO A 9 -14.86 -21.45 0.32
N GLY A 10 -15.45 -21.92 1.42
CA GLY A 10 -16.88 -22.16 1.55
C GLY A 10 -17.71 -20.88 1.65
N LEU A 11 -17.08 -19.73 1.93
CA LEU A 11 -17.78 -18.48 2.12
C LEU A 11 -17.74 -17.60 0.86
N PRO A 12 -18.88 -17.09 0.36
CA PRO A 12 -18.89 -16.15 -0.77
C PRO A 12 -18.08 -14.87 -0.51
N SER A 13 -17.97 -14.44 0.76
CA SER A 13 -17.17 -13.29 1.18
C SER A 13 -15.67 -13.48 0.99
N ALA A 14 -15.20 -14.74 0.91
CA ALA A 14 -13.81 -15.09 0.67
C ALA A 14 -13.34 -14.81 -0.76
N TYR A 15 -14.24 -14.48 -1.66
CA TYR A 15 -13.91 -14.26 -3.07
C TYR A 15 -13.91 -12.78 -3.44
N ARG A 16 -13.00 -12.40 -4.36
CA ARG A 16 -13.04 -11.13 -5.06
C ARG A 16 -13.70 -11.30 -6.40
N PRO A 17 -14.78 -10.55 -6.72
CA PRO A 17 -15.34 -10.56 -8.06
C PRO A 17 -14.37 -9.87 -9.03
N ILE A 18 -14.03 -10.53 -10.13
CA ILE A 18 -13.29 -9.90 -11.23
C ILE A 18 -14.18 -9.88 -12.46
N SER A 19 -14.39 -8.68 -12.99
CA SER A 19 -15.20 -8.45 -14.18
C SER A 19 -14.39 -8.74 -15.45
N LEU A 20 -14.86 -9.64 -16.26
CA LEU A 20 -14.33 -9.87 -17.60
C LEU A 20 -14.98 -8.89 -18.57
N THR A 21 -14.35 -7.76 -18.80
CA THR A 21 -14.81 -6.75 -19.76
C THR A 21 -14.16 -6.97 -21.13
N ASN A 22 -14.89 -6.61 -22.19
CA ASN A 22 -14.41 -6.75 -23.57
C ASN A 22 -13.12 -5.92 -23.78
N THR A 23 -12.20 -6.42 -24.60
CA THR A 23 -10.92 -5.76 -24.92
C THR A 23 -11.11 -4.40 -25.58
N ILE A 24 -12.10 -4.28 -26.49
CA ILE A 24 -12.42 -3.01 -27.17
C ILE A 24 -12.94 -2.00 -26.14
N SER A 25 -13.80 -2.42 -25.20
CA SER A 25 -14.26 -1.57 -24.10
C SER A 25 -13.08 -1.03 -23.27
N LYS A 26 -12.14 -1.90 -22.89
CA LYS A 26 -10.92 -1.48 -22.15
C LYS A 26 -10.07 -0.49 -22.93
N LEU A 27 -9.96 -0.65 -24.26
CA LEU A 27 -9.25 0.29 -25.10
C LEU A 27 -9.94 1.67 -25.08
N MET A 28 -11.27 1.69 -25.26
CA MET A 28 -12.07 2.92 -25.21
C MET A 28 -11.94 3.61 -23.84
N GLU A 29 -12.05 2.87 -22.75
CA GLU A 29 -11.88 3.37 -21.40
C GLU A 29 -10.49 4.04 -21.19
N LYS A 30 -9.41 3.41 -21.69
CA LYS A 30 -8.05 3.97 -21.64
C LYS A 30 -7.94 5.26 -22.46
N LEU A 31 -8.56 5.34 -23.62
CA LEU A 31 -8.58 6.55 -24.45
C LEU A 31 -9.31 7.69 -23.73
N VAL A 32 -10.47 7.40 -23.13
CA VAL A 32 -11.24 8.37 -22.33
C VAL A 32 -10.40 8.88 -21.16
N VAL A 33 -9.80 8.00 -20.36
CA VAL A 33 -8.92 8.42 -19.24
C VAL A 33 -7.76 9.27 -19.74
N LYS A 34 -7.12 8.89 -20.84
CA LYS A 34 -6.01 9.66 -21.44
C LYS A 34 -6.46 11.05 -21.89
N MET A 35 -7.62 11.15 -22.55
CA MET A 35 -8.19 12.41 -23.05
C MET A 35 -8.47 13.41 -21.91
N TYR A 36 -8.99 12.93 -20.79
CA TYR A 36 -9.36 13.78 -19.65
C TYR A 36 -8.33 13.80 -18.52
N ASN A 37 -7.14 13.24 -18.74
CA ASN A 37 -6.12 13.07 -17.67
C ASN A 37 -5.77 14.38 -16.96
N GLN A 38 -5.64 15.50 -17.68
CA GLN A 38 -5.31 16.79 -17.06
C GLN A 38 -6.39 17.25 -16.07
N HIS A 39 -7.67 17.10 -16.41
CA HIS A 39 -8.79 17.46 -15.54
C HIS A 39 -8.83 16.51 -14.33
N ILE A 40 -8.67 15.21 -14.56
CA ILE A 40 -8.62 14.19 -13.51
C ILE A 40 -7.53 14.52 -12.51
N GLN A 41 -6.28 14.77 -12.98
CA GLN A 41 -5.15 15.05 -12.09
C GLN A 41 -5.32 16.34 -11.26
N LYS A 42 -5.96 17.37 -11.83
CA LYS A 42 -6.28 18.62 -11.11
C LYS A 42 -7.31 18.42 -9.99
N THR A 43 -8.24 17.48 -10.17
CA THR A 43 -9.30 17.19 -9.20
C THR A 43 -8.79 16.35 -8.02
N LEU A 44 -7.78 15.51 -8.24
CA LEU A 44 -7.28 14.59 -7.20
C LEU A 44 -6.43 15.32 -6.15
N PRO A 45 -6.68 15.09 -4.85
CA PRO A 45 -5.89 15.67 -3.79
C PRO A 45 -4.46 15.11 -3.78
N ASN A 46 -3.50 15.88 -3.28
CA ASN A 46 -2.10 15.44 -3.12
C ASN A 46 -1.93 14.29 -2.09
N SER A 47 -2.95 14.02 -1.29
CA SER A 47 -2.98 12.88 -0.37
C SER A 47 -3.13 11.54 -1.08
N GLN A 48 -3.75 11.52 -2.28
CA GLN A 48 -3.98 10.30 -3.06
C GLN A 48 -2.79 9.97 -3.97
N ALA A 49 -2.20 8.79 -3.79
CA ALA A 49 -1.12 8.28 -4.63
C ALA A 49 -1.53 7.02 -5.44
N GLY A 50 -2.57 6.31 -5.00
CA GLY A 50 -3.04 5.09 -5.68
C GLY A 50 -3.60 5.38 -7.07
N PHE A 51 -3.24 4.55 -8.05
CA PHE A 51 -3.68 4.67 -9.45
C PHE A 51 -3.38 6.03 -10.09
N ARG A 52 -2.39 6.75 -9.59
CA ARG A 52 -1.99 8.06 -10.08
C ARG A 52 -0.67 7.96 -10.84
N PRO A 53 -0.59 8.46 -12.10
CA PRO A 53 0.66 8.46 -12.86
C PRO A 53 1.80 9.14 -12.09
N GLY A 54 2.98 8.55 -12.12
CA GLY A 54 4.17 9.10 -11.45
C GLY A 54 4.22 8.91 -9.94
N SER A 55 3.18 8.37 -9.30
CA SER A 55 3.16 8.05 -7.87
C SER A 55 3.52 6.59 -7.61
N GLU A 56 4.32 6.34 -6.59
CA GLU A 56 4.77 5.02 -6.18
C GLU A 56 4.38 4.73 -4.72
N ILE A 57 4.32 3.44 -4.36
CA ILE A 57 4.07 3.01 -2.97
C ILE A 57 5.11 3.60 -2.02
N ASN A 58 6.37 3.70 -2.46
CA ASN A 58 7.47 4.25 -1.67
C ASN A 58 7.24 5.72 -1.31
N ASP A 59 6.68 6.52 -2.23
CA ASP A 59 6.33 7.93 -1.97
C ASP A 59 5.34 8.04 -0.82
N GLN A 60 4.32 7.18 -0.84
CA GLN A 60 3.26 7.18 0.16
C GLN A 60 3.75 6.65 1.52
N LEU A 61 4.59 5.63 1.51
CA LEU A 61 5.21 5.14 2.74
C LEU A 61 6.10 6.19 3.38
N LEU A 62 6.93 6.90 2.60
CA LEU A 62 7.77 7.99 3.11
C LEU A 62 6.93 9.16 3.62
N LYS A 63 5.82 9.49 2.93
CA LYS A 63 4.90 10.55 3.36
C LYS A 63 4.30 10.28 4.74
N VAL A 64 4.04 9.01 5.08
CA VAL A 64 3.56 8.62 6.41
C VAL A 64 4.70 8.53 7.42
N ILE A 65 5.79 7.85 7.07
CA ILE A 65 6.84 7.51 8.04
C ILE A 65 7.70 8.71 8.42
N ASN A 66 8.07 9.59 7.47
CA ASN A 66 8.97 10.71 7.77
C ASN A 66 8.43 11.69 8.82
N PRO A 67 7.17 12.20 8.74
CA PRO A 67 6.63 13.06 9.80
C PRO A 67 6.55 12.36 11.16
N ILE A 68 6.22 11.07 11.16
CA ILE A 68 6.13 10.27 12.39
C ILE A 68 7.53 10.06 12.99
N GLU A 69 8.54 9.76 12.17
CA GLU A 69 9.91 9.61 12.62
C GLU A 69 10.48 10.93 13.15
N THR A 70 10.22 12.03 12.45
CA THR A 70 10.60 13.39 12.90
C THR A 70 9.95 13.72 14.25
N ALA A 71 8.67 13.44 14.42
CA ALA A 71 7.96 13.63 15.69
C ALA A 71 8.56 12.76 16.80
N PHE A 72 8.84 11.48 16.51
CA PHE A 72 9.43 10.56 17.47
C PHE A 72 10.80 11.03 17.97
N ARG A 73 11.64 11.56 17.06
CA ARG A 73 12.96 12.12 17.43
C ARG A 73 12.84 13.37 18.29
N LYS A 74 11.83 14.20 18.04
CA LYS A 74 11.48 15.36 18.91
C LYS A 74 10.76 14.95 20.20
N ARG A 75 10.73 13.65 20.52
CA ARG A 75 10.03 13.07 21.68
C ARG A 75 8.52 13.36 21.71
N PHE A 76 7.91 13.62 20.56
CA PHE A 76 6.47 13.74 20.43
C PHE A 76 5.82 12.35 20.35
N ILE A 77 4.54 12.31 20.69
CA ILE A 77 3.69 11.13 20.58
C ILE A 77 2.90 11.21 19.28
N THR A 78 2.77 10.11 18.58
CA THR A 78 1.94 10.02 17.38
C THR A 78 0.87 8.95 17.58
N THR A 79 -0.37 9.32 17.30
CA THR A 79 -1.48 8.38 17.14
C THR A 79 -1.78 8.23 15.66
N ILE A 80 -1.86 7.01 15.17
CA ILE A 80 -2.10 6.70 13.76
C ILE A 80 -3.25 5.71 13.63
N ALA A 81 -4.08 5.90 12.60
CA ALA A 81 -5.17 4.99 12.22
C ALA A 81 -5.09 4.67 10.73
N ALA A 82 -5.01 3.39 10.40
CA ALA A 82 -5.17 2.85 9.05
C ALA A 82 -6.61 2.33 8.90
N LEU A 83 -7.34 2.87 7.96
CA LEU A 83 -8.77 2.69 7.77
C LEU A 83 -9.01 1.84 6.52
N ASP A 84 -9.77 0.76 6.66
CA ASP A 84 -10.08 -0.18 5.57
C ASP A 84 -11.52 0.05 5.08
N VAL A 85 -11.68 0.36 3.80
CA VAL A 85 -13.01 0.55 3.18
C VAL A 85 -13.55 -0.81 2.74
N GLN A 86 -14.77 -1.14 3.18
CA GLN A 86 -15.41 -2.41 2.82
C GLN A 86 -15.86 -2.40 1.36
N LYS A 87 -15.34 -3.35 0.55
CA LYS A 87 -15.74 -3.54 -0.86
C LYS A 87 -15.76 -2.24 -1.68
N ALA A 88 -14.73 -1.41 -1.54
CA ALA A 88 -14.62 -0.05 -2.07
C ALA A 88 -15.12 0.11 -3.53
N PHE A 89 -14.70 -0.79 -4.42
CA PHE A 89 -15.10 -0.77 -5.83
C PHE A 89 -16.54 -1.26 -6.06
N ASP A 90 -17.04 -2.16 -5.22
CA ASP A 90 -18.35 -2.81 -5.44
C ASP A 90 -19.51 -1.97 -4.86
N THR A 91 -19.21 -1.08 -3.89
CA THR A 91 -20.20 -0.29 -3.17
C THR A 91 -20.25 1.18 -3.58
N MET A 92 -19.40 1.62 -4.52
CA MET A 92 -19.36 3.01 -4.96
C MET A 92 -20.74 3.48 -5.45
N TRP A 93 -21.28 4.51 -4.81
CA TRP A 93 -22.62 5.04 -5.11
C TRP A 93 -22.61 5.83 -6.42
N HIS A 94 -23.37 5.38 -7.43
CA HIS A 94 -23.37 5.96 -8.77
C HIS A 94 -23.84 7.42 -8.79
N ASP A 95 -24.94 7.76 -8.10
CA ASP A 95 -25.46 9.12 -8.10
C ASP A 95 -24.53 10.07 -7.31
N GLY A 96 -23.92 9.56 -6.24
CA GLY A 96 -22.87 10.28 -5.52
C GLY A 96 -21.67 10.60 -6.41
N LEU A 97 -21.24 9.65 -7.24
CA LEU A 97 -20.16 9.89 -8.20
C LEU A 97 -20.58 10.92 -9.26
N ARG A 98 -21.79 10.80 -9.85
CA ARG A 98 -22.31 11.77 -10.83
C ARG A 98 -22.36 13.18 -10.24
N PHE A 99 -22.85 13.31 -9.02
CA PHE A 99 -22.86 14.57 -8.29
C PHE A 99 -21.46 15.16 -8.13
N LYS A 100 -20.49 14.35 -7.67
CA LYS A 100 -19.09 14.80 -7.50
C LYS A 100 -18.41 15.18 -8.81
N LEU A 101 -18.68 14.48 -9.90
CA LEU A 101 -18.16 14.85 -11.21
C LEU A 101 -18.67 16.21 -11.67
N ALA A 102 -19.98 16.49 -11.45
CA ALA A 102 -20.57 17.76 -11.78
C ALA A 102 -20.05 18.92 -10.90
N THR A 103 -19.96 18.69 -9.58
CA THR A 103 -19.50 19.73 -8.62
C THR A 103 -18.00 20.00 -8.70
N ASN A 104 -17.19 19.05 -9.15
CA ASN A 104 -15.75 19.21 -9.36
C ASN A 104 -15.39 19.76 -10.75
N ASN A 105 -16.35 20.34 -11.47
CA ASN A 105 -16.17 20.92 -12.79
C ASN A 105 -15.51 19.97 -13.82
N MET A 106 -15.84 18.68 -13.72
CA MET A 106 -15.41 17.75 -14.75
C MET A 106 -16.12 18.05 -16.07
N PRO A 107 -15.43 17.94 -17.23
CA PRO A 107 -16.03 18.24 -18.51
C PRO A 107 -17.36 17.52 -18.71
N PRO A 108 -18.42 18.21 -19.21
CA PRO A 108 -19.76 17.62 -19.36
C PRO A 108 -19.79 16.35 -20.20
N HIS A 109 -18.97 16.27 -21.25
CA HIS A 109 -18.85 15.07 -22.08
C HIS A 109 -18.30 13.87 -21.28
N PHE A 110 -17.30 14.09 -20.39
CA PHE A 110 -16.79 13.05 -19.52
C PHE A 110 -17.87 12.57 -18.54
N THR A 111 -18.55 13.51 -17.87
CA THR A 111 -19.62 13.19 -16.92
C THR A 111 -20.76 12.42 -17.59
N ARG A 112 -21.16 12.83 -18.79
CA ARG A 112 -22.16 12.12 -19.59
C ARG A 112 -21.71 10.71 -19.97
N TRP A 113 -20.46 10.57 -20.43
CA TRP A 113 -19.89 9.28 -20.78
C TRP A 113 -19.86 8.33 -19.56
N VAL A 114 -19.38 8.81 -18.42
CA VAL A 114 -19.37 8.02 -17.15
C VAL A 114 -20.80 7.64 -16.74
N SER A 115 -21.77 8.54 -16.89
CA SER A 115 -23.17 8.25 -16.59
C SER A 115 -23.71 7.09 -17.45
N HIS A 116 -23.47 7.11 -18.74
CA HIS A 116 -23.83 6.00 -19.65
C HIS A 116 -23.08 4.71 -19.32
N PHE A 117 -21.78 4.81 -19.01
CA PHE A 117 -20.95 3.65 -18.63
C PHE A 117 -21.50 2.93 -17.37
N LEU A 118 -22.12 3.65 -16.44
CA LEU A 118 -22.66 3.09 -15.19
C LEU A 118 -24.16 2.71 -15.27
N THR A 119 -24.87 3.16 -16.30
CA THR A 119 -26.32 2.96 -16.42
C THR A 119 -26.64 1.60 -17.07
N ASN A 120 -27.74 0.97 -16.64
CA ASN A 120 -28.30 -0.27 -17.21
C ASN A 120 -27.28 -1.43 -17.28
N ARG A 121 -26.39 -1.50 -16.31
CA ARG A 121 -25.42 -2.60 -16.23
C ARG A 121 -26.04 -3.83 -15.59
N SER A 122 -25.72 -4.99 -16.15
CA SER A 122 -26.01 -6.27 -15.56
C SER A 122 -24.78 -7.14 -15.52
N ALA A 123 -24.74 -8.11 -14.62
CA ALA A 123 -23.66 -9.07 -14.49
C ALA A 123 -24.21 -10.49 -14.31
N LYS A 124 -23.38 -11.48 -14.66
CA LYS A 124 -23.56 -12.88 -14.33
C LYS A 124 -22.31 -13.35 -13.59
N VAL A 125 -22.45 -14.21 -12.60
CA VAL A 125 -21.31 -14.81 -11.91
C VAL A 125 -20.95 -16.11 -12.61
N ALA A 126 -19.69 -16.26 -13.01
CA ALA A 126 -19.16 -17.51 -13.56
C ALA A 126 -18.36 -18.26 -12.48
N VAL A 127 -18.73 -19.51 -12.21
CA VAL A 127 -18.04 -20.41 -11.26
C VAL A 127 -17.98 -21.79 -11.90
N HIS A 128 -16.79 -22.37 -12.01
CA HIS A 128 -16.56 -23.70 -12.57
C HIS A 128 -17.22 -23.97 -13.94
N GLY A 129 -17.32 -22.93 -14.78
CA GLY A 129 -17.94 -23.03 -16.11
C GLY A 129 -19.46 -22.76 -16.14
N GLU A 130 -20.11 -22.73 -14.99
CA GLU A 130 -21.53 -22.41 -14.87
C GLU A 130 -21.76 -20.91 -14.74
N LEU A 131 -22.87 -20.41 -15.28
CA LEU A 131 -23.28 -19.00 -15.22
C LEU A 131 -24.55 -18.84 -14.39
N SER A 132 -24.53 -17.87 -13.47
CA SER A 132 -25.71 -17.45 -12.75
C SER A 132 -26.76 -16.76 -13.66
N GLN A 133 -27.96 -16.55 -13.13
CA GLN A 133 -28.91 -15.62 -13.73
C GLN A 133 -28.32 -14.21 -13.76
N SER A 134 -28.77 -13.41 -14.73
CA SER A 134 -28.37 -11.99 -14.84
C SER A 134 -28.99 -11.18 -13.73
N PHE A 135 -28.21 -10.30 -13.10
CA PHE A 135 -28.69 -9.36 -12.08
C PHE A 135 -28.20 -7.93 -12.38
N PRO A 136 -29.00 -6.90 -12.03
CA PRO A 136 -28.66 -5.52 -12.28
C PRO A 136 -27.56 -5.04 -11.31
N MET A 137 -26.60 -4.25 -11.83
CA MET A 137 -25.53 -3.61 -11.06
C MET A 137 -25.94 -2.17 -10.71
N LYS A 138 -26.54 -1.98 -9.52
CA LYS A 138 -27.04 -0.67 -9.06
C LYS A 138 -25.97 0.20 -8.38
N ALA A 139 -24.83 -0.35 -8.07
CA ALA A 139 -23.68 0.32 -7.44
C ALA A 139 -22.36 -0.29 -7.92
N GLY A 140 -21.28 0.37 -7.62
CA GLY A 140 -19.92 -0.12 -7.89
C GLY A 140 -19.42 0.13 -9.30
N ALA A 141 -18.14 -0.11 -9.47
CA ALA A 141 -17.45 -0.13 -10.76
C ALA A 141 -16.79 -1.49 -10.97
N PRO A 142 -16.73 -1.98 -12.23
CA PRO A 142 -16.23 -3.33 -12.48
C PRO A 142 -14.78 -3.48 -12.09
N GLN A 143 -14.46 -4.42 -11.21
CA GLN A 143 -13.08 -4.77 -10.89
C GLN A 143 -12.43 -5.47 -12.11
N GLY A 144 -11.56 -4.76 -12.82
CA GLY A 144 -10.94 -5.21 -14.09
C GLY A 144 -11.21 -4.30 -15.28
N SER A 145 -12.06 -3.29 -15.12
CA SER A 145 -12.21 -2.17 -16.06
C SER A 145 -11.02 -1.22 -15.95
N ALA A 146 -10.61 -0.60 -17.05
CA ALA A 146 -9.47 0.31 -17.09
C ALA A 146 -9.78 1.67 -16.42
N ILE A 147 -11.05 2.12 -16.43
CA ILE A 147 -11.45 3.40 -15.84
C ILE A 147 -11.86 3.29 -14.37
N SER A 148 -12.24 2.12 -13.87
CA SER A 148 -12.76 1.96 -12.50
C SER A 148 -11.84 2.52 -11.41
N PRO A 149 -10.50 2.35 -11.47
CA PRO A 149 -9.60 2.98 -10.51
C PRO A 149 -9.68 4.51 -10.51
N THR A 150 -9.79 5.10 -11.69
CA THR A 150 -9.95 6.56 -11.86
C THR A 150 -11.28 7.04 -11.29
N LEU A 151 -12.38 6.33 -11.55
CA LEU A 151 -13.69 6.67 -11.00
C LEU A 151 -13.71 6.60 -9.49
N TYR A 152 -13.06 5.59 -8.90
CA TYR A 152 -12.93 5.49 -7.46
C TYR A 152 -12.13 6.68 -6.88
N ASN A 153 -11.00 7.02 -7.47
CA ASN A 153 -10.22 8.19 -7.04
C ASN A 153 -11.02 9.50 -7.11
N LEU A 154 -11.81 9.70 -8.17
CA LEU A 154 -12.70 10.86 -8.28
C LEU A 154 -13.84 10.83 -7.26
N PHE A 155 -14.34 9.64 -6.93
CA PHE A 155 -15.37 9.47 -5.90
C PHE A 155 -14.86 9.82 -4.50
N VAL A 156 -13.60 9.56 -4.18
CA VAL A 156 -12.99 9.85 -2.87
C VAL A 156 -12.17 11.15 -2.86
N ALA A 157 -12.19 11.94 -3.94
CA ALA A 157 -11.35 13.13 -4.08
C ALA A 157 -11.62 14.22 -3.03
N ASP A 158 -12.85 14.32 -2.51
CA ASP A 158 -13.29 15.28 -1.49
C ASP A 158 -13.15 14.75 -0.04
N ILE A 159 -12.33 13.71 0.17
CA ILE A 159 -12.03 13.21 1.50
C ILE A 159 -11.56 14.34 2.43
N PRO A 160 -12.00 14.38 3.70
CA PRO A 160 -11.60 15.43 4.63
C PRO A 160 -10.10 15.56 4.75
N GLN A 161 -9.58 16.68 4.25
CA GLN A 161 -8.15 17.01 4.39
C GLN A 161 -7.81 17.34 5.84
N PRO A 162 -6.54 17.22 6.25
CA PRO A 162 -6.11 17.56 7.60
C PRO A 162 -6.50 19.00 7.97
N PHE A 163 -7.19 19.16 9.10
CA PHE A 163 -7.64 20.48 9.58
C PHE A 163 -6.59 21.21 10.42
N HIS A 164 -5.51 20.53 10.80
CA HIS A 164 -4.47 21.04 11.68
C HIS A 164 -3.08 20.60 11.17
N PRO A 165 -2.02 21.45 11.26
CA PRO A 165 -0.67 21.10 10.75
C PRO A 165 -0.04 19.86 11.38
N ARG A 166 -0.48 19.46 12.57
CA ARG A 166 -0.02 18.23 13.24
C ARG A 166 -0.82 16.99 12.87
N VAL A 167 -1.81 17.11 12.02
CA VAL A 167 -2.58 15.99 11.46
C VAL A 167 -2.09 15.75 10.03
N GLY A 168 -1.95 14.49 9.66
CA GLY A 168 -1.58 14.13 8.31
C GLY A 168 -2.54 13.10 7.71
N LEU A 169 -2.55 13.03 6.39
CA LEU A 169 -3.36 12.14 5.59
C LEU A 169 -2.53 11.54 4.47
N ALA A 170 -2.67 10.25 4.28
CA ALA A 170 -2.13 9.53 3.15
C ALA A 170 -3.17 8.53 2.63
N GLN A 171 -3.36 8.51 1.31
CA GLN A 171 -4.30 7.61 0.63
C GLN A 171 -3.57 6.84 -0.49
N PHE A 172 -3.85 5.57 -0.58
CA PHE A 172 -3.43 4.74 -1.70
C PHE A 172 -4.62 3.90 -2.15
N ALA A 173 -5.36 4.41 -3.12
CA ALA A 173 -6.67 3.90 -3.52
C ALA A 173 -7.65 3.93 -2.33
N ASP A 174 -8.10 2.76 -1.87
CA ASP A 174 -8.98 2.56 -0.72
C ASP A 174 -8.25 2.55 0.63
N ASP A 175 -6.94 2.28 0.64
CA ASP A 175 -6.12 2.34 1.85
C ASP A 175 -5.95 3.80 2.32
N THR A 176 -6.61 4.16 3.41
CA THR A 176 -6.56 5.50 4.00
C THR A 176 -5.85 5.47 5.35
N CYS A 177 -4.92 6.40 5.56
CA CYS A 177 -4.18 6.51 6.81
C CYS A 177 -4.18 7.96 7.31
N TYR A 178 -4.71 8.18 8.52
CA TYR A 178 -4.58 9.44 9.25
C TYR A 178 -3.62 9.27 10.41
N TRP A 179 -2.84 10.32 10.71
CA TRP A 179 -2.04 10.38 11.92
C TRP A 179 -2.11 11.77 12.53
N ALA A 180 -1.90 11.85 13.84
CA ALA A 180 -1.76 13.11 14.55
C ALA A 180 -0.59 13.04 15.52
N THR A 181 0.17 14.14 15.63
CA THR A 181 1.32 14.26 16.53
C THR A 181 1.04 15.28 17.64
N GLY A 182 1.56 15.02 18.83
CA GLY A 182 1.41 15.94 19.97
C GLY A 182 2.50 15.77 21.01
N ASN A 183 2.72 16.82 21.80
CA ASN A 183 3.70 16.78 22.91
C ASN A 183 3.25 15.79 24.01
N HIS A 184 1.92 15.60 24.15
CA HIS A 184 1.29 14.71 25.10
C HIS A 184 0.21 13.88 24.41
N THR A 185 -0.07 12.68 24.97
CA THR A 185 -1.06 11.75 24.41
C THR A 185 -2.44 12.36 24.23
N PRO A 186 -3.00 13.11 25.23
CA PRO A 186 -4.30 13.74 25.04
C PRO A 186 -4.42 14.61 23.81
N ASN A 187 -3.36 15.37 23.49
CA ASN A 187 -3.37 16.26 22.32
C ASN A 187 -3.35 15.47 20.99
N ALA A 188 -2.46 14.48 20.86
CA ALA A 188 -2.40 13.65 19.66
C ALA A 188 -3.71 12.86 19.46
N TYR A 189 -4.24 12.32 20.54
CA TYR A 189 -5.52 11.61 20.56
C TYR A 189 -6.68 12.51 20.11
N ARG A 190 -6.84 13.70 20.73
CA ARG A 190 -7.92 14.64 20.40
C ARG A 190 -7.86 15.04 18.94
N LEU A 191 -6.68 15.45 18.45
CA LEU A 191 -6.51 15.86 17.06
C LEU A 191 -6.88 14.73 16.08
N LEU A 192 -6.50 13.48 16.36
CA LEU A 192 -6.88 12.36 15.50
C LEU A 192 -8.38 12.09 15.58
N ASN A 193 -8.98 12.07 16.76
CA ASN A 193 -10.42 11.84 16.89
C ASN A 193 -11.26 12.94 16.21
N ASP A 194 -10.90 14.20 16.37
CA ASP A 194 -11.58 15.30 15.67
C ASP A 194 -11.52 15.14 14.14
N GLN A 195 -10.38 14.66 13.62
CA GLN A 195 -10.25 14.31 12.20
C GLN A 195 -11.10 13.10 11.82
N LEU A 196 -11.17 12.07 12.65
CA LEU A 196 -11.97 10.87 12.40
C LEU A 196 -13.48 11.14 12.50
N VAL A 197 -13.92 12.07 13.32
CA VAL A 197 -15.32 12.54 13.31
C VAL A 197 -15.65 13.16 11.96
N ARG A 198 -14.78 14.03 11.41
CA ARG A 198 -14.97 14.60 10.07
C ARG A 198 -15.02 13.51 9.00
N TYR A 199 -14.13 12.51 9.12
CA TYR A 199 -14.10 11.38 8.21
C TYR A 199 -15.38 10.52 8.32
N THR A 200 -15.87 10.25 9.53
CA THR A 200 -17.13 9.52 9.78
C THR A 200 -18.32 10.23 9.14
N ASN A 201 -18.43 11.55 9.32
CA ASN A 201 -19.50 12.32 8.70
C ASN A 201 -19.44 12.27 7.16
N TRP A 202 -18.22 12.32 6.60
CA TRP A 202 -17.99 12.20 5.18
C TRP A 202 -18.35 10.80 4.64
N THR A 203 -17.94 9.72 5.33
CA THR A 203 -18.28 8.35 4.94
C THR A 203 -19.79 8.10 4.98
N ASN A 204 -20.47 8.60 6.02
CA ASN A 204 -21.94 8.53 6.13
C ASN A 204 -22.64 9.25 4.96
N LYS A 205 -22.19 10.48 4.64
CA LYS A 205 -22.71 11.27 3.51
C LYS A 205 -22.60 10.52 2.19
N TRP A 206 -21.45 9.86 1.94
CA TRP A 206 -21.18 9.21 0.66
C TRP A 206 -21.47 7.70 0.64
N ARG A 207 -22.11 7.17 1.68
CA ARG A 207 -22.49 5.76 1.83
C ARG A 207 -21.26 4.81 1.73
N ILE A 208 -20.15 5.24 2.30
CA ILE A 208 -18.91 4.45 2.36
C ILE A 208 -18.89 3.69 3.67
N THR A 209 -18.82 2.37 3.61
CA THR A 209 -18.75 1.50 4.79
C THR A 209 -17.30 1.20 5.12
N ILE A 210 -16.92 1.41 6.38
CA ILE A 210 -15.59 1.06 6.88
C ILE A 210 -15.65 -0.32 7.53
N ASN A 211 -14.59 -1.12 7.32
CA ASN A 211 -14.44 -2.41 7.96
C ASN A 211 -13.76 -2.24 9.33
N PRO A 212 -14.49 -2.41 10.46
CA PRO A 212 -13.91 -2.22 11.78
C PRO A 212 -12.84 -3.27 12.11
N ASP A 213 -13.00 -4.51 11.64
CA ASP A 213 -12.09 -5.62 11.96
C ASP A 213 -10.72 -5.47 11.29
N LYS A 214 -10.67 -4.80 10.13
CA LYS A 214 -9.43 -4.52 9.39
C LYS A 214 -8.84 -3.16 9.70
N THR A 215 -9.62 -2.27 10.28
CA THR A 215 -9.16 -0.94 10.70
C THR A 215 -8.24 -1.08 11.91
N GLN A 216 -7.05 -0.48 11.84
CA GLN A 216 -6.01 -0.60 12.85
C GLN A 216 -5.62 0.76 13.38
N ALA A 217 -5.40 0.85 14.69
CA ALA A 217 -4.80 2.03 15.30
C ALA A 217 -3.50 1.66 16.02
N MET A 218 -2.55 2.59 16.09
CA MET A 218 -1.30 2.40 16.80
C MET A 218 -0.88 3.69 17.49
N LEU A 219 -0.39 3.56 18.72
CA LEU A 219 0.19 4.65 19.50
C LEU A 219 1.71 4.52 19.45
N ILE A 220 2.38 5.46 18.78
CA ILE A 220 3.85 5.53 18.68
C ILE A 220 4.34 6.52 19.71
N ARG A 221 5.25 6.06 20.57
CA ARG A 221 5.79 6.86 21.67
C ARG A 221 7.27 6.59 21.91
N PRO A 222 8.04 7.61 22.30
CA PRO A 222 9.41 7.42 22.78
C PRO A 222 9.41 6.55 24.05
N THR A 223 10.53 5.85 24.28
CA THR A 223 10.74 5.05 25.49
C THR A 223 10.68 5.90 26.76
N GLY A 224 10.19 5.32 27.87
CA GLY A 224 10.14 5.98 29.18
C GLY A 224 8.81 6.68 29.52
N ARG A 225 7.85 6.76 28.61
CA ARG A 225 6.50 7.28 28.92
C ARG A 225 5.51 6.13 29.09
N THR A 226 5.07 5.91 30.32
CA THR A 226 3.96 5.01 30.63
C THR A 226 2.64 5.72 30.36
N ILE A 227 1.80 5.15 29.54
CA ILE A 227 0.47 5.68 29.22
C ILE A 227 -0.46 4.47 29.19
N ASP A 228 -1.61 4.60 29.86
CA ASP A 228 -2.67 3.63 29.69
C ASP A 228 -3.33 3.80 28.31
N PRO A 229 -3.13 2.86 27.39
CA PRO A 229 -3.72 2.96 26.04
C PRO A 229 -5.25 2.90 26.08
N GLN A 230 -5.82 2.40 27.16
CA GLN A 230 -7.27 2.25 27.30
C GLN A 230 -7.97 3.58 27.58
N LYS A 231 -7.26 4.52 28.21
CA LYS A 231 -7.77 5.86 28.51
C LYS A 231 -7.95 6.73 27.27
N TYR A 232 -7.20 6.46 26.18
CA TYR A 232 -7.16 7.29 24.98
C TYR A 232 -7.42 6.46 23.72
N ARG A 233 -8.59 5.80 23.66
CA ARG A 233 -8.98 4.96 22.51
C ARG A 233 -9.46 5.82 21.35
N VAL A 234 -8.85 5.62 20.21
CA VAL A 234 -9.31 6.19 18.92
C VAL A 234 -10.70 5.65 18.62
N GLN A 235 -11.62 6.52 18.20
CA GLN A 235 -13.00 6.16 17.88
C GLN A 235 -13.30 6.37 16.40
N LEU A 236 -14.04 5.45 15.81
CA LEU A 236 -14.60 5.56 14.47
C LEU A 236 -16.05 5.09 14.50
N HIS A 237 -17.00 5.87 13.97
CA HIS A 237 -18.44 5.60 14.08
C HIS A 237 -18.88 5.31 15.52
N ASN A 238 -18.35 6.04 16.50
CA ASN A 238 -18.59 5.86 17.94
C ASN A 238 -18.13 4.49 18.50
N GLN A 239 -17.36 3.73 17.73
CA GLN A 239 -16.77 2.46 18.18
C GLN A 239 -15.28 2.63 18.45
N PRO A 240 -14.76 2.15 19.58
CA PRO A 240 -13.35 2.25 19.90
C PRO A 240 -12.53 1.29 19.03
N ILE A 241 -11.47 1.80 18.42
CA ILE A 241 -10.47 0.98 17.73
C ILE A 241 -9.37 0.62 18.75
N GLN A 242 -9.03 -0.65 18.82
CA GLN A 242 -7.96 -1.11 19.71
C GLN A 242 -6.58 -0.76 19.14
N TYR A 243 -5.70 -0.27 20.04
CA TYR A 243 -4.30 -0.07 19.66
C TYR A 243 -3.58 -1.40 19.51
N GLN A 244 -2.89 -1.53 18.38
CA GLN A 244 -2.05 -2.68 18.09
C GLN A 244 -0.56 -2.34 18.32
N PRO A 245 0.27 -3.29 18.79
CA PRO A 245 1.71 -3.08 18.93
C PRO A 245 2.44 -2.97 17.58
N THR A 246 1.83 -3.50 16.53
CA THR A 246 2.31 -3.45 15.15
C THR A 246 1.15 -3.14 14.22
N MET A 247 1.43 -2.39 13.17
CA MET A 247 0.46 -2.05 12.13
C MET A 247 1.03 -2.41 10.75
N LYS A 248 0.17 -2.90 9.88
CA LYS A 248 0.52 -3.16 8.48
C LYS A 248 -0.13 -2.07 7.61
N TYR A 249 0.70 -1.30 6.91
CA TYR A 249 0.25 -0.30 5.95
C TYR A 249 0.98 -0.48 4.61
N LEU A 250 0.23 -0.57 3.52
CA LEU A 250 0.76 -0.83 2.17
C LEU A 250 1.83 -1.95 2.14
N GLY A 251 1.59 -3.06 2.83
CA GLY A 251 2.53 -4.19 2.88
C GLY A 251 3.72 -4.04 3.81
N LEU A 252 4.01 -2.85 4.33
CA LEU A 252 5.03 -2.60 5.35
C LEU A 252 4.45 -2.88 6.75
N THR A 253 5.18 -3.62 7.58
CA THR A 253 4.82 -3.84 8.99
C THR A 253 5.71 -2.99 9.89
N ILE A 254 5.10 -2.09 10.66
CA ILE A 254 5.77 -1.14 11.53
C ILE A 254 5.37 -1.43 12.98
N SER A 255 6.31 -1.31 13.91
CA SER A 255 6.00 -1.38 15.33
C SER A 255 5.76 0.00 15.94
N ASN A 256 5.11 0.02 17.12
CA ASN A 256 4.90 1.23 17.91
C ASN A 256 6.20 1.91 18.43
N LYS A 257 7.36 1.28 18.20
CA LYS A 257 8.71 1.82 18.45
C LYS A 257 9.43 2.23 17.16
N LEU A 258 8.72 2.31 16.03
CA LEU A 258 9.25 2.54 14.68
C LEU A 258 10.32 1.52 14.24
N SER A 259 10.33 0.34 14.83
CA SER A 259 11.24 -0.73 14.43
C SER A 259 10.70 -1.49 13.22
N LEU A 260 11.56 -1.74 12.24
CA LEU A 260 11.27 -2.56 11.06
C LEU A 260 11.54 -4.07 11.30
N LEU A 261 11.90 -4.48 12.52
CA LEU A 261 12.13 -5.89 12.84
C LEU A 261 10.90 -6.78 12.57
N PRO A 262 9.65 -6.36 12.87
CA PRO A 262 8.46 -7.13 12.47
C PRO A 262 8.35 -7.30 10.95
N HIS A 263 8.70 -6.28 10.17
CA HIS A 263 8.73 -6.38 8.70
C HIS A 263 9.76 -7.38 8.21
N LEU A 264 10.98 -7.34 8.76
CA LEU A 264 12.03 -8.31 8.45
C LEU A 264 11.56 -9.76 8.71
N ARG A 265 10.95 -10.02 9.88
CA ARG A 265 10.42 -11.35 10.24
C ARG A 265 9.32 -11.79 9.26
N ALA A 266 8.40 -10.90 8.92
CA ALA A 266 7.33 -11.18 7.95
C ALA A 266 7.90 -11.46 6.56
N THR A 267 8.90 -10.72 6.11
CA THR A 267 9.60 -10.93 4.84
C THR A 267 10.25 -12.31 4.79
N LEU A 268 11.04 -12.67 5.82
CA LEU A 268 11.68 -13.99 5.91
C LEU A 268 10.64 -15.15 5.97
N LYS A 269 9.46 -14.93 6.58
CA LYS A 269 8.37 -15.91 6.56
C LYS A 269 7.80 -16.11 5.16
N LYS A 270 7.63 -15.03 4.39
CA LYS A 270 7.10 -15.08 3.02
C LYS A 270 8.02 -15.81 2.03
N THR A 271 9.33 -15.87 2.28
CA THR A 271 10.26 -16.60 1.39
C THR A 271 10.10 -18.10 1.47
N LYS A 272 9.47 -18.66 2.52
CA LYS A 272 9.40 -20.11 2.75
C LYS A 272 8.74 -20.86 1.59
N LEU A 273 7.58 -20.39 1.12
CA LEU A 273 6.83 -21.06 0.05
C LEU A 273 7.57 -21.05 -1.30
N PRO A 274 8.02 -19.90 -1.83
CA PRO A 274 8.84 -19.88 -3.06
C PRO A 274 10.13 -20.70 -2.94
N LEU A 275 10.73 -20.73 -1.74
CA LEU A 275 11.92 -21.52 -1.49
C LEU A 275 11.65 -23.02 -1.58
N GLN A 276 10.47 -23.51 -1.15
CA GLN A 276 10.10 -24.91 -1.32
C GLN A 276 10.04 -25.30 -2.80
N THR A 277 9.46 -24.45 -3.65
CA THR A 277 9.44 -24.65 -5.11
C THR A 277 10.85 -24.72 -5.69
N ILE A 278 11.74 -23.79 -5.29
CA ILE A 278 13.14 -23.78 -5.75
C ILE A 278 13.88 -25.05 -5.26
N ARG A 279 13.65 -25.49 -4.02
CA ARG A 279 14.25 -26.72 -3.49
C ARG A 279 13.81 -27.95 -4.28
N PHE A 280 12.49 -28.07 -4.58
CA PHE A 280 11.97 -29.16 -5.41
C PHE A 280 12.68 -29.19 -6.77
N LEU A 281 12.77 -28.04 -7.45
CA LEU A 281 13.46 -27.91 -8.73
C LEU A 281 14.99 -28.11 -8.64
N SER A 282 15.56 -28.08 -7.44
CA SER A 282 17.00 -28.30 -7.20
C SER A 282 17.34 -29.76 -6.88
N GLN A 283 16.36 -30.64 -6.77
CA GLN A 283 16.60 -32.08 -6.56
C GLN A 283 17.39 -32.70 -7.72
N LYS A 284 18.08 -33.81 -7.44
CA LYS A 284 18.93 -34.50 -8.45
C LYS A 284 18.12 -34.98 -9.67
N ASN A 285 16.90 -35.44 -9.42
CA ASN A 285 16.02 -36.01 -10.45
C ASN A 285 15.36 -34.94 -11.36
N THR A 286 15.37 -33.66 -10.97
CA THR A 286 14.87 -32.60 -11.80
C THR A 286 15.95 -32.03 -12.69
N LYS A 287 15.77 -32.13 -14.01
CA LYS A 287 16.71 -31.58 -15.01
C LYS A 287 16.57 -30.06 -15.16
N CYS A 288 16.09 -29.34 -14.12
CA CYS A 288 15.89 -27.90 -14.17
C CYS A 288 17.22 -27.16 -14.19
N PRO A 289 17.53 -26.33 -15.21
CA PRO A 289 18.78 -25.60 -15.31
C PRO A 289 18.93 -24.56 -14.19
N ALA A 290 20.19 -24.26 -13.78
CA ALA A 290 20.48 -23.24 -12.78
C ALA A 290 19.90 -21.85 -13.17
N LYS A 291 19.98 -21.49 -14.46
CA LYS A 291 19.44 -20.23 -15.00
C LYS A 291 17.94 -20.06 -14.68
N VAL A 292 17.15 -21.14 -14.78
CA VAL A 292 15.70 -21.10 -14.48
C VAL A 292 15.48 -20.90 -12.98
N ARG A 293 16.21 -21.62 -12.12
CA ARG A 293 16.12 -21.47 -10.66
C ARG A 293 16.50 -20.07 -10.18
N ILE A 294 17.56 -19.48 -10.77
CA ILE A 294 17.95 -18.09 -10.52
C ILE A 294 16.88 -17.12 -11.03
N HIS A 295 16.26 -17.40 -12.16
CA HIS A 295 15.15 -16.57 -12.65
C HIS A 295 13.95 -16.61 -11.69
N LEU A 296 13.59 -17.78 -11.19
CA LEU A 296 12.52 -17.91 -10.16
C LEU A 296 12.88 -17.16 -8.87
N TYR A 297 14.14 -17.21 -8.43
CA TYR A 297 14.61 -16.39 -7.30
C TYR A 297 14.41 -14.89 -7.59
N LYS A 298 14.81 -14.40 -8.77
CA LYS A 298 14.65 -12.99 -9.18
C LYS A 298 13.17 -12.55 -9.21
N CYS A 299 12.27 -13.43 -9.62
CA CYS A 299 10.85 -13.10 -9.75
C CYS A 299 10.06 -13.26 -8.45
N LEU A 300 10.36 -14.25 -7.62
CA LEU A 300 9.51 -14.63 -6.49
C LEU A 300 10.08 -14.24 -5.12
N ILE A 301 11.41 -14.16 -4.97
CA ILE A 301 12.04 -13.94 -3.67
C ILE A 301 12.71 -12.58 -3.58
N ARG A 302 13.54 -12.20 -4.55
CA ARG A 302 14.27 -10.93 -4.51
C ARG A 302 13.35 -9.72 -4.35
N PRO A 303 12.17 -9.63 -4.97
CA PRO A 303 11.23 -8.53 -4.75
C PRO A 303 10.73 -8.42 -3.31
N LEU A 304 10.68 -9.53 -2.56
CA LEU A 304 10.34 -9.50 -1.14
C LEU A 304 11.43 -8.81 -0.31
N PHE A 305 12.71 -9.03 -0.63
CA PHE A 305 13.86 -8.42 0.05
C PHE A 305 14.03 -6.93 -0.29
N THR A 306 13.54 -6.52 -1.46
CA THR A 306 13.68 -5.15 -1.96
C THR A 306 12.39 -4.33 -1.84
N TYR A 307 11.34 -4.89 -1.22
CA TYR A 307 10.10 -4.16 -1.00
C TYR A 307 10.33 -3.01 -0.02
N ALA A 308 9.80 -1.82 -0.35
CA ALA A 308 9.97 -0.59 0.44
C ALA A 308 11.46 -0.22 0.68
N THR A 309 12.30 -0.42 -0.33
CA THR A 309 13.76 -0.20 -0.26
C THR A 309 14.17 1.12 0.40
N PRO A 310 13.54 2.29 0.13
CA PRO A 310 13.91 3.53 0.80
C PRO A 310 13.81 3.48 2.34
N LEU A 311 12.90 2.67 2.86
CA LEU A 311 12.71 2.53 4.31
C LEU A 311 13.72 1.55 4.92
N LEU A 312 14.24 0.60 4.12
CA LEU A 312 15.21 -0.40 4.57
C LEU A 312 16.59 0.20 4.91
N ILE A 313 16.84 1.46 4.54
CA ILE A 313 18.05 2.20 4.94
C ILE A 313 18.16 2.32 6.48
N ASN A 314 17.04 2.18 7.19
CA ASN A 314 16.99 2.15 8.65
C ASN A 314 17.29 0.76 9.26
N TYR A 315 17.54 -0.26 8.45
CA TYR A 315 18.01 -1.52 9.00
C TYR A 315 19.41 -1.33 9.61
N ASN A 316 19.57 -1.83 10.84
CA ASN A 316 20.90 -1.93 11.41
C ASN A 316 21.68 -3.07 10.74
N GLN A 317 23.00 -3.09 10.97
CA GLN A 317 23.90 -4.07 10.36
C GLN A 317 23.44 -5.53 10.59
N SER A 318 22.96 -5.85 11.81
CA SER A 318 22.48 -7.21 12.14
C SER A 318 21.20 -7.58 11.37
N GLN A 319 20.30 -6.62 11.13
CA GLN A 319 19.06 -6.86 10.36
C GLN A 319 19.37 -7.06 8.88
N LEU A 320 20.24 -6.24 8.32
CA LEU A 320 20.67 -6.35 6.93
C LEU A 320 21.41 -7.67 6.69
N GLU A 321 22.30 -8.05 7.60
CA GLU A 321 23.05 -9.31 7.50
C GLU A 321 22.11 -10.54 7.53
N LYS A 322 21.02 -10.52 8.30
CA LYS A 322 20.01 -11.60 8.27
C LYS A 322 19.38 -11.77 6.89
N LEU A 323 19.08 -10.67 6.19
CA LEU A 323 18.60 -10.75 4.80
C LEU A 323 19.68 -11.29 3.85
N CYS A 324 20.92 -10.82 3.99
CA CYS A 324 22.04 -11.26 3.17
C CYS A 324 22.35 -12.75 3.37
N LEU A 325 22.28 -13.23 4.61
CA LEU A 325 22.47 -14.64 4.92
C LEU A 325 21.40 -15.51 4.25
N GLU A 326 20.13 -15.08 4.31
CA GLU A 326 19.06 -15.81 3.67
C GLU A 326 19.19 -15.77 2.14
N GLU A 327 19.54 -14.62 1.55
CA GLU A 327 19.80 -14.50 0.12
C GLU A 327 20.89 -15.49 -0.33
N ARG A 328 22.05 -15.48 0.32
CA ARG A 328 23.18 -16.37 0.00
C ARG A 328 22.79 -17.83 0.14
N ARG A 329 22.04 -18.18 1.18
CA ARG A 329 21.53 -19.54 1.38
C ARG A 329 20.66 -19.99 0.20
N ILE A 330 19.75 -19.14 -0.25
CA ILE A 330 18.84 -19.44 -1.37
C ILE A 330 19.61 -19.55 -2.69
N LEU A 331 20.55 -18.66 -2.94
CA LEU A 331 21.40 -18.70 -4.15
C LEU A 331 22.26 -19.95 -4.21
N LYS A 332 22.83 -20.40 -3.08
CA LYS A 332 23.57 -21.68 -3.01
C LYS A 332 22.65 -22.87 -3.38
N ILE A 333 21.39 -22.86 -2.94
CA ILE A 333 20.40 -23.88 -3.35
C ILE A 333 20.10 -23.80 -4.85
N CYS A 334 19.90 -22.60 -5.39
CA CYS A 334 19.66 -22.40 -6.82
C CYS A 334 20.80 -22.93 -7.69
N LEU A 335 22.03 -22.76 -7.24
CA LEU A 335 23.25 -23.14 -7.95
C LEU A 335 23.70 -24.58 -7.64
N LYS A 336 23.06 -25.26 -6.68
CA LYS A 336 23.48 -26.57 -6.12
C LYS A 336 24.90 -26.53 -5.56
N LEU A 337 25.30 -25.44 -4.90
CA LEU A 337 26.63 -25.24 -4.31
C LEU A 337 26.67 -25.70 -2.86
N PRO A 338 27.83 -26.14 -2.38
CA PRO A 338 28.09 -26.43 -0.97
C PRO A 338 27.88 -25.21 -0.08
N LYS A 339 27.52 -25.44 1.19
CA LYS A 339 27.32 -24.34 2.16
C LYS A 339 28.62 -23.53 2.39
N THR A 340 29.77 -24.15 2.23
CA THR A 340 31.09 -23.55 2.40
C THR A 340 31.55 -22.66 1.24
N THR A 341 30.85 -22.67 0.09
CA THR A 341 31.24 -21.88 -1.08
C THR A 341 31.34 -20.37 -0.72
N PRO A 342 32.47 -19.71 -1.08
CA PRO A 342 32.69 -18.29 -0.83
C PRO A 342 31.61 -17.41 -1.40
N ASN A 343 31.20 -16.38 -0.66
CA ASN A 343 30.09 -15.53 -1.04
C ASN A 343 30.29 -14.79 -2.37
N ILE A 344 31.51 -14.33 -2.65
CA ILE A 344 31.85 -13.65 -3.92
C ILE A 344 31.58 -14.58 -5.10
N LEU A 345 31.97 -15.84 -5.00
CA LEU A 345 31.72 -16.82 -6.06
C LEU A 345 30.21 -17.10 -6.26
N VAL A 346 29.43 -17.14 -5.17
CA VAL A 346 27.98 -17.33 -5.25
C VAL A 346 27.33 -16.22 -6.08
N TYR A 347 27.67 -14.96 -5.81
CA TYR A 347 27.12 -13.82 -6.56
C TYR A 347 27.62 -13.78 -8.01
N ALA A 348 28.88 -14.07 -8.25
CA ALA A 348 29.46 -14.14 -9.60
C ALA A 348 28.74 -15.20 -10.46
N LEU A 349 28.58 -16.43 -9.94
CA LEU A 349 27.89 -17.52 -10.63
C LEU A 349 26.40 -17.26 -10.80
N ALA A 350 25.76 -16.54 -9.89
CA ALA A 350 24.36 -16.13 -10.01
C ALA A 350 24.17 -14.97 -11.00
N GLY A 351 25.22 -14.27 -11.38
CA GLY A 351 25.14 -13.03 -12.18
C GLY A 351 24.35 -11.94 -11.46
N LEU A 352 24.60 -11.75 -10.15
CA LEU A 352 23.86 -10.83 -9.30
C LEU A 352 24.81 -9.95 -8.48
N LYS A 353 24.40 -8.70 -8.26
CA LYS A 353 25.03 -7.86 -7.24
C LYS A 353 24.59 -8.31 -5.85
N PRO A 354 25.47 -8.25 -4.83
CA PRO A 354 25.11 -8.45 -3.44
C PRO A 354 23.93 -7.56 -3.01
N LEU A 355 23.09 -8.06 -2.12
CA LEU A 355 21.87 -7.34 -1.72
C LEU A 355 22.12 -5.91 -1.22
N PRO A 356 23.15 -5.62 -0.38
CA PRO A 356 23.40 -4.24 0.04
C PRO A 356 23.71 -3.28 -1.11
N GLU A 357 24.55 -3.71 -2.07
CA GLU A 357 24.87 -2.90 -3.25
C GLU A 357 23.62 -2.67 -4.12
N TYR A 358 22.80 -3.72 -4.27
CA TYR A 358 21.58 -3.62 -5.03
C TYR A 358 20.55 -2.67 -4.38
N LEU A 359 20.40 -2.71 -3.04
CA LEU A 359 19.55 -1.78 -2.30
C LEU A 359 20.04 -0.33 -2.46
N ASN A 360 21.33 -0.08 -2.36
CA ASN A 360 21.92 1.25 -2.58
C ASN A 360 21.65 1.76 -4.00
N LEU A 361 21.86 0.92 -5.01
CA LEU A 361 21.56 1.28 -6.40
C LEU A 361 20.07 1.60 -6.58
N THR A 362 19.20 0.79 -5.99
CA THR A 362 17.73 1.00 -6.07
C THR A 362 17.32 2.31 -5.39
N ASN A 363 17.94 2.64 -4.24
CA ASN A 363 17.72 3.91 -3.56
C ASN A 363 18.17 5.11 -4.41
N LYS A 364 19.34 5.04 -5.02
CA LYS A 364 19.83 6.10 -5.93
C LYS A 364 18.85 6.31 -7.10
N ILE A 365 18.40 5.24 -7.74
CA ILE A 365 17.39 5.31 -8.82
C ILE A 365 16.08 5.92 -8.31
N TYR A 366 15.65 5.52 -7.10
CA TYR A 366 14.45 6.09 -6.49
C TYR A 366 14.59 7.60 -6.26
N ILE A 367 15.69 8.05 -5.67
CA ILE A 367 15.96 9.48 -5.41
C ILE A 367 15.98 10.27 -6.71
N THR A 368 16.69 9.79 -7.75
CA THR A 368 16.74 10.46 -9.05
C THR A 368 15.33 10.64 -9.67
N ARG A 369 14.47 9.63 -9.52
CA ARG A 369 13.07 9.74 -9.95
C ARG A 369 12.25 10.67 -9.08
N ALA A 370 12.50 10.64 -7.78
CA ALA A 370 11.78 11.43 -6.77
C ALA A 370 12.03 12.94 -6.94
N LEU A 371 13.25 13.34 -7.29
CA LEU A 371 13.60 14.75 -7.55
C LEU A 371 12.83 15.35 -8.73
N ASN A 372 12.35 14.53 -9.65
CA ASN A 372 11.52 14.96 -10.77
C ASN A 372 10.01 14.97 -10.46
N LYS A 373 9.60 14.69 -9.21
CA LYS A 373 8.18 14.66 -8.80
C LYS A 373 7.80 15.96 -8.06
N PRO A 374 6.59 16.50 -8.25
CA PRO A 374 6.21 17.81 -7.68
C PRO A 374 6.23 17.90 -6.15
N ALA A 375 6.02 16.80 -5.44
CA ALA A 375 5.79 16.82 -3.99
C ALA A 375 6.95 16.26 -3.14
N LEU A 376 7.92 15.58 -3.72
CA LEU A 376 9.02 14.96 -2.97
C LEU A 376 10.28 15.84 -2.82
N PRO A 377 10.61 16.74 -3.76
CA PRO A 377 11.77 17.63 -3.61
C PRO A 377 11.70 18.43 -2.31
N ASP A 378 10.54 18.98 -1.96
CA ASP A 378 10.35 19.76 -0.73
C ASP A 378 10.63 18.95 0.54
N MET A 379 10.31 17.65 0.53
CA MET A 379 10.59 16.76 1.66
C MET A 379 12.08 16.40 1.77
N LEU A 380 12.84 16.42 0.67
CA LEU A 380 14.26 16.11 0.63
C LEU A 380 15.16 17.34 0.91
N HIS A 381 14.65 18.58 0.75
CA HIS A 381 15.45 19.79 0.88
C HIS A 381 15.94 20.09 2.30
N ASN A 382 15.17 19.78 3.35
CA ASN A 382 15.59 19.98 4.75
C ASN A 382 15.07 18.87 5.65
N PRO A 383 15.54 17.62 5.47
CA PRO A 383 15.13 16.52 6.32
C PRO A 383 15.71 16.68 7.73
N HIS A 384 14.91 16.33 8.74
CA HIS A 384 15.43 16.31 10.11
C HIS A 384 16.59 15.31 10.21
N PRO A 385 17.71 15.64 10.88
CA PRO A 385 18.87 14.75 11.04
C PRO A 385 18.49 13.33 11.46
N ASP A 386 19.21 12.34 10.93
CA ASP A 386 19.04 10.92 11.21
C ASP A 386 17.69 10.29 10.78
N THR A 387 16.81 11.02 10.15
CA THR A 387 15.59 10.44 9.55
C THR A 387 15.90 9.66 8.28
N ILE A 388 14.95 8.86 7.82
CA ILE A 388 15.06 8.12 6.54
C ILE A 388 15.35 9.10 5.39
N LEU A 389 14.66 10.22 5.33
CA LEU A 389 14.89 11.22 4.29
C LEU A 389 16.28 11.83 4.36
N HIS A 390 16.79 12.14 5.56
CA HIS A 390 18.17 12.60 5.74
C HIS A 390 19.19 11.58 5.24
N LYS A 391 19.03 10.30 5.59
CA LYS A 391 19.89 9.23 5.09
C LYS A 391 19.81 9.02 3.58
N LEU A 392 18.62 9.20 3.01
CA LEU A 392 18.42 9.13 1.56
C LEU A 392 19.06 10.32 0.84
N SER A 393 19.01 11.53 1.41
CA SER A 393 19.64 12.73 0.81
C SER A 393 21.16 12.67 0.79
N LEU A 394 21.80 11.79 1.58
CA LEU A 394 23.24 11.57 1.62
C LEU A 394 23.72 10.53 0.58
N LEU A 395 22.84 9.85 -0.14
CA LEU A 395 23.18 8.90 -1.20
C LEU A 395 23.42 9.58 -2.55
#